data_1967e8b9f8b40be57fcf32757ac8c076
#
_entry.id   1967e8b9f8b40be57fcf32757ac8c076
#
_cell.length_a   1.000
_cell.length_b   1.000
_cell.length_c   1.000
_cell.angle_alpha   90.00
_cell.angle_beta   90.00
_cell.angle_gamma   90.00
#
_symmetry.space_group_name_H-M   'P 1'
#
loop_
_entity.id
_entity.type
_entity.pdbx_description
1 polymer ?
#
loop_
_entity_poly.entity_id
_entity_poly.type
_entity_poly.pdbx_seq_one_letter_code
_entity_poly.pdbx_strand_id
1 'polypeptide(L)'
;MKLKALTAMGLTVAMCAGALAGCGGGSAATSGGETQYELTVSGIGGSLNWLPIYVAQQEGYFDEAGLSISEQLFTNGPVQMESLSADGWDIGCTGIGGVFAGVLGYDAVVLGASNTDDGTQVVFTRNDSDIVAAGTGNNSYSDEIYGSADTWKGKSVLCNTGSVTQYVFVKTLEGFGLTQSDVEFIAMDPATAYSAFVAGEGDACVLTGAGGTFRMMTEPDKYTAVSSGPLVDSGLMCHFVANKNSYADPEKYEAMKVFMKEYFRAMDWIKENPDQAVEYCMAMNDENGSSMDEETTKMYVEADTYFTLDEAVAMMENKAEGSDVSEMEKNMEDVLEFFIQCGNYEEGD
;
A
#
# COMPACT_ATOMS: atom_id res chain seq x y z
N MET A 1 -29.46 3.67 2.68
CA MET A 1 -29.39 3.75 4.16
C MET A 1 -28.10 4.49 4.48
N LYS A 2 -28.12 5.51 5.29
CA LYS A 2 -26.97 6.40 5.45
C LYS A 2 -25.86 5.64 6.17
N LEU A 3 -24.70 5.43 5.53
CA LEU A 3 -23.45 5.19 6.23
C LEU A 3 -23.42 6.15 7.42
N LYS A 4 -23.36 5.63 8.62
CA LYS A 4 -23.07 6.47 9.77
C LYS A 4 -21.61 6.80 9.68
N ALA A 5 -21.43 7.95 9.01
CA ALA A 5 -20.28 8.80 9.14
C ALA A 5 -18.97 8.03 9.41
N LEU A 6 -18.24 7.70 8.32
CA LEU A 6 -16.90 8.23 8.27
C LEU A 6 -17.08 9.76 8.42
N THR A 7 -17.37 10.21 9.62
CA THR A 7 -17.15 11.59 9.95
C THR A 7 -15.63 11.71 10.00
N ALA A 8 -15.01 11.86 8.82
CA ALA A 8 -13.84 12.68 8.72
C ALA A 8 -14.25 13.97 9.43
N MET A 9 -13.94 14.03 10.70
CA MET A 9 -14.02 15.23 11.49
C MET A 9 -13.15 16.19 10.70
N GLY A 10 -13.77 17.24 10.14
CA GLY A 10 -13.16 18.15 9.19
C GLY A 10 -11.72 18.41 9.56
N LEU A 11 -10.82 17.82 8.80
CA LEU A 11 -9.41 18.11 8.89
C LEU A 11 -9.28 19.55 8.42
N THR A 12 -9.14 20.43 9.38
CA THR A 12 -8.73 21.79 9.11
C THR A 12 -7.32 21.69 8.56
N VAL A 13 -7.20 21.68 7.23
CA VAL A 13 -5.93 21.87 6.50
C VAL A 13 -5.43 23.28 6.78
N ALA A 14 -5.05 23.51 8.03
CA ALA A 14 -4.37 24.73 8.46
C ALA A 14 -2.86 24.47 8.62
N MET A 15 -2.34 23.36 8.05
CA MET A 15 -1.02 22.87 8.46
C MET A 15 0.15 23.31 7.62
N CYS A 16 -0.01 23.76 6.39
CA CYS A 16 1.15 24.03 5.53
C CYS A 16 1.34 25.45 5.02
N ALA A 17 0.49 26.42 5.36
CA ALA A 17 0.59 27.77 4.79
C ALA A 17 1.38 28.79 5.63
N GLY A 18 2.06 28.41 6.70
CA GLY A 18 2.60 29.33 7.72
C GLY A 18 4.12 29.46 7.89
N ALA A 19 4.94 28.81 7.07
CA ALA A 19 6.39 28.74 7.36
C ALA A 19 7.33 29.14 6.21
N LEU A 20 6.93 30.05 5.32
CA LEU A 20 7.81 30.60 4.28
C LEU A 20 7.96 32.11 4.41
N ALA A 21 8.60 32.61 5.48
CA ALA A 21 9.18 33.94 5.51
C ALA A 21 10.29 34.02 6.57
N GLY A 22 11.55 33.94 6.16
CA GLY A 22 12.70 34.20 7.02
C GLY A 22 14.04 33.95 6.32
N CYS A 23 14.44 34.83 5.40
CA CYS A 23 15.81 34.92 4.90
C CYS A 23 16.78 35.33 5.99
N GLY A 24 17.97 34.68 6.04
CA GLY A 24 19.13 35.20 6.75
C GLY A 24 20.26 34.17 6.78
N GLY A 25 21.26 34.34 5.92
CA GLY A 25 22.42 33.48 5.80
C GLY A 25 23.32 33.43 7.05
N GLY A 26 23.96 32.28 7.24
CA GLY A 26 25.01 32.09 8.25
C GLY A 26 25.49 30.64 8.22
N SER A 27 26.78 30.47 8.05
CA SER A 27 27.55 29.24 7.88
C SER A 27 27.20 28.06 8.79
N ALA A 28 27.38 26.88 8.23
CA ALA A 28 27.28 25.57 8.85
C ALA A 28 27.98 25.47 10.23
N ALA A 29 27.19 25.13 11.22
CA ALA A 29 27.62 24.40 12.38
C ALA A 29 26.66 23.21 12.52
N THR A 30 27.18 22.01 12.36
CA THR A 30 26.52 20.77 12.77
C THR A 30 26.32 20.79 14.28
N SER A 31 25.21 21.35 14.73
CA SER A 31 24.72 21.15 16.07
C SER A 31 23.65 20.07 15.97
N GLY A 32 23.91 18.86 16.49
CA GLY A 32 22.85 17.92 16.81
C GLY A 32 21.81 18.69 17.64
N GLY A 33 20.63 18.91 17.07
CA GLY A 33 19.52 19.54 17.77
C GLY A 33 19.13 18.66 18.95
N GLU A 34 18.79 19.26 20.09
CA GLU A 34 18.15 18.50 21.18
C GLU A 34 16.89 17.85 20.60
N THR A 35 16.72 16.52 20.82
CA THR A 35 15.51 15.79 20.48
C THR A 35 14.31 16.53 21.07
N GLN A 36 13.41 16.97 20.23
CA GLN A 36 12.27 17.79 20.62
C GLN A 36 10.97 16.98 20.60
N TYR A 37 10.96 15.91 19.78
CA TYR A 37 9.78 15.05 19.55
C TYR A 37 10.17 13.57 19.59
N GLU A 38 9.24 12.73 20.05
CA GLU A 38 9.39 11.28 20.06
C GLU A 38 8.13 10.61 19.50
N LEU A 39 8.28 9.64 18.59
CA LEU A 39 7.20 8.82 18.06
C LEU A 39 7.59 7.35 18.02
N THR A 40 6.61 6.49 18.28
CA THR A 40 6.65 5.09 17.87
C THR A 40 5.95 4.98 16.52
N VAL A 41 6.71 4.59 15.48
CA VAL A 41 6.24 4.50 14.11
C VAL A 41 6.06 3.04 13.74
N SER A 42 4.93 2.70 13.13
CA SER A 42 4.63 1.33 12.74
C SER A 42 4.48 1.17 11.23
N GLY A 43 4.76 -0.04 10.74
CA GLY A 43 4.62 -0.37 9.32
C GLY A 43 4.80 -1.86 9.04
N ILE A 44 4.81 -2.19 7.77
CA ILE A 44 5.07 -3.54 7.28
C ILE A 44 6.53 -3.62 6.83
N GLY A 45 7.29 -4.53 7.43
CA GLY A 45 8.71 -4.67 7.12
C GLY A 45 8.95 -5.01 5.66
N GLY A 46 9.85 -4.26 5.01
CA GLY A 46 10.21 -4.45 3.60
C GLY A 46 9.19 -3.95 2.59
N SER A 47 8.10 -3.28 3.02
CA SER A 47 7.11 -2.69 2.10
C SER A 47 7.59 -1.35 1.52
N LEU A 48 7.08 -0.98 0.33
CA LEU A 48 7.43 0.28 -0.32
C LEU A 48 7.00 1.51 0.48
N ASN A 49 5.91 1.43 1.25
CA ASN A 49 5.51 2.53 2.13
C ASN A 49 6.45 2.69 3.35
N TRP A 50 7.35 1.73 3.63
CA TRP A 50 8.39 1.85 4.64
C TRP A 50 9.70 2.42 4.09
N LEU A 51 9.94 2.31 2.79
CA LEU A 51 11.18 2.80 2.16
C LEU A 51 11.43 4.30 2.42
N PRO A 52 10.46 5.23 2.35
CA PRO A 52 10.71 6.63 2.69
C PRO A 52 11.14 6.84 4.15
N ILE A 53 10.67 6.01 5.10
CA ILE A 53 11.08 6.07 6.50
C ILE A 53 12.55 5.64 6.61
N TYR A 54 12.91 4.54 5.94
CA TYR A 54 14.29 4.05 5.90
C TYR A 54 15.23 5.10 5.29
N VAL A 55 14.83 5.71 4.16
CA VAL A 55 15.59 6.81 3.51
C VAL A 55 15.74 8.00 4.46
N ALA A 56 14.67 8.45 5.11
CA ALA A 56 14.73 9.58 6.04
C ALA A 56 15.69 9.34 7.22
N GLN A 57 15.83 8.09 7.65
CA GLN A 57 16.81 7.71 8.68
C GLN A 57 18.23 7.72 8.12
N GLN A 58 18.47 7.09 6.96
CA GLN A 58 19.80 7.04 6.35
C GLN A 58 20.33 8.43 5.99
N GLU A 59 19.46 9.32 5.52
CA GLU A 59 19.79 10.71 5.17
C GLU A 59 19.78 11.65 6.40
N GLY A 60 19.40 11.17 7.59
CA GLY A 60 19.41 11.95 8.83
C GLY A 60 18.31 12.99 8.95
N TYR A 61 17.23 12.89 8.17
CA TYR A 61 16.14 13.89 8.13
C TYR A 61 15.40 14.01 9.46
N PHE A 62 15.17 12.90 10.13
CA PHE A 62 14.54 12.92 11.45
C PHE A 62 15.42 13.60 12.51
N ASP A 63 16.72 13.31 12.50
CA ASP A 63 17.67 13.95 13.40
C ASP A 63 17.78 15.46 13.15
N GLU A 64 17.83 15.88 11.89
CA GLU A 64 17.80 17.30 11.50
C GLU A 64 16.53 18.02 11.99
N ALA A 65 15.39 17.31 11.98
CA ALA A 65 14.11 17.83 12.41
C ALA A 65 13.89 17.74 13.94
N GLY A 66 14.83 17.16 14.69
CA GLY A 66 14.72 16.95 16.14
C GLY A 66 13.67 15.89 16.51
N LEU A 67 13.41 14.93 15.64
CA LEU A 67 12.47 13.82 15.84
C LEU A 67 13.23 12.52 16.08
N SER A 68 12.98 11.86 17.22
CA SER A 68 13.39 10.49 17.47
C SER A 68 12.26 9.54 17.17
N ILE A 69 12.51 8.49 16.40
CA ILE A 69 11.52 7.45 16.12
C ILE A 69 11.96 6.11 16.70
N SER A 70 10.98 5.37 17.23
CA SER A 70 11.08 3.95 17.57
C SER A 70 10.23 3.15 16.61
N GLU A 71 10.74 2.06 16.07
CA GLU A 71 10.06 1.29 15.02
C GLU A 71 9.32 0.09 15.60
N GLN A 72 8.14 -0.19 15.04
CA GLN A 72 7.42 -1.44 15.23
C GLN A 72 6.98 -2.00 13.88
N LEU A 73 7.64 -3.08 13.42
CA LEU A 73 7.35 -3.72 12.15
C LEU A 73 6.48 -4.95 12.32
N PHE A 74 5.53 -5.10 11.43
CA PHE A 74 4.54 -6.17 11.42
C PHE A 74 4.59 -6.93 10.09
N THR A 75 3.93 -8.09 10.04
CA THR A 75 3.88 -8.94 8.85
C THR A 75 2.75 -8.57 7.88
N ASN A 76 1.72 -7.89 8.37
CA ASN A 76 0.58 -7.42 7.57
C ASN A 76 -0.22 -6.34 8.32
N GLY A 77 -1.08 -5.62 7.59
CA GLY A 77 -1.86 -4.50 8.13
C GLY A 77 -2.82 -4.87 9.27
N PRO A 78 -3.67 -5.90 9.17
CA PRO A 78 -4.54 -6.32 10.27
C PRO A 78 -3.78 -6.59 11.58
N VAL A 79 -2.66 -7.33 11.53
CA VAL A 79 -1.82 -7.58 12.72
C VAL A 79 -1.21 -6.30 13.27
N GLN A 80 -0.81 -5.36 12.40
CA GLN A 80 -0.36 -4.02 12.81
C GLN A 80 -1.46 -3.30 13.61
N MET A 81 -2.71 -3.34 13.12
CA MET A 81 -3.84 -2.66 13.78
C MET A 81 -4.23 -3.30 15.12
N GLU A 82 -4.13 -4.61 15.27
CA GLU A 82 -4.39 -5.29 16.55
C GLU A 82 -3.56 -4.72 17.70
N SER A 83 -2.35 -4.24 17.42
CA SER A 83 -1.46 -3.64 18.43
C SER A 83 -1.94 -2.29 18.96
N LEU A 84 -2.88 -1.62 18.28
CA LEU A 84 -3.53 -0.39 18.76
C LEU A 84 -4.33 -0.61 20.05
N SER A 85 -4.80 -1.83 20.29
CA SER A 85 -5.50 -2.20 21.53
C SER A 85 -4.64 -2.00 22.80
N ALA A 86 -3.33 -1.95 22.63
CA ALA A 86 -2.34 -1.75 23.70
C ALA A 86 -1.60 -0.41 23.58
N ASP A 87 -2.10 0.55 22.79
CA ASP A 87 -1.43 1.81 22.48
C ASP A 87 0.03 1.60 21.99
N GLY A 88 0.25 0.56 21.17
CA GLY A 88 1.57 0.08 20.81
C GLY A 88 2.40 1.06 19.99
N TRP A 89 1.78 1.95 19.23
CA TRP A 89 2.44 2.92 18.36
C TRP A 89 1.60 4.20 18.18
N ASP A 90 2.23 5.26 17.69
CA ASP A 90 1.62 6.59 17.52
C ASP A 90 1.09 6.82 16.10
N ILE A 91 1.90 6.56 15.09
CA ILE A 91 1.60 6.73 13.66
C ILE A 91 2.16 5.55 12.87
N GLY A 92 1.55 5.21 11.76
CA GLY A 92 2.02 4.13 10.88
C GLY A 92 1.59 4.31 9.44
N CYS A 93 2.19 3.48 8.57
CA CYS A 93 1.81 3.35 7.17
C CYS A 93 1.27 1.93 6.93
N THR A 94 0.18 1.81 6.17
CA THR A 94 -0.45 0.52 5.89
C THR A 94 -1.25 0.57 4.59
N GLY A 95 -1.43 -0.59 3.95
CA GLY A 95 -2.36 -0.74 2.83
C GLY A 95 -3.82 -0.72 3.30
N ILE A 96 -4.74 -0.63 2.35
CA ILE A 96 -6.17 -0.40 2.59
C ILE A 96 -6.81 -1.45 3.53
N GLY A 97 -6.38 -2.71 3.48
CA GLY A 97 -6.87 -3.75 4.39
C GLY A 97 -6.51 -3.47 5.86
N GLY A 98 -5.34 -2.91 6.13
CA GLY A 98 -4.96 -2.41 7.45
C GLY A 98 -5.80 -1.19 7.85
N VAL A 99 -6.06 -0.27 6.92
CA VAL A 99 -6.92 0.90 7.18
C VAL A 99 -8.29 0.47 7.68
N PHE A 100 -8.97 -0.44 6.98
CA PHE A 100 -10.29 -0.91 7.40
C PHE A 100 -10.26 -1.61 8.75
N ALA A 101 -9.30 -2.51 8.97
CA ALA A 101 -9.13 -3.14 10.26
C ALA A 101 -8.91 -2.12 11.39
N GLY A 102 -8.11 -1.09 11.14
CA GLY A 102 -7.80 -0.03 12.10
C GLY A 102 -8.99 0.87 12.41
N VAL A 103 -9.67 1.37 11.38
CA VAL A 103 -10.81 2.29 11.53
C VAL A 103 -12.00 1.59 12.16
N LEU A 104 -12.35 0.41 11.67
CA LEU A 104 -13.55 -0.33 12.12
C LEU A 104 -13.34 -1.03 13.47
N GLY A 105 -12.12 -1.52 13.75
CA GLY A 105 -11.81 -2.29 14.94
C GLY A 105 -11.22 -1.50 16.10
N TYR A 106 -10.50 -0.42 15.82
CA TYR A 106 -9.63 0.25 16.81
C TYR A 106 -9.73 1.78 16.82
N ASP A 107 -10.70 2.36 16.12
CA ASP A 107 -10.88 3.82 15.99
C ASP A 107 -9.61 4.55 15.46
N ALA A 108 -8.82 3.92 14.60
CA ALA A 108 -7.65 4.55 14.00
C ALA A 108 -8.05 5.77 13.17
N VAL A 109 -7.19 6.77 13.12
CA VAL A 109 -7.42 8.01 12.36
C VAL A 109 -6.62 7.96 11.06
N VAL A 110 -7.29 8.06 9.91
CA VAL A 110 -6.63 8.16 8.60
C VAL A 110 -6.15 9.58 8.39
N LEU A 111 -4.86 9.74 8.05
CA LEU A 111 -4.22 11.05 7.90
C LEU A 111 -3.99 11.44 6.43
N GLY A 112 -4.07 10.52 5.50
CA GLY A 112 -3.86 10.74 4.08
C GLY A 112 -3.24 9.53 3.38
N ALA A 113 -3.13 9.60 2.06
CA ALA A 113 -2.47 8.58 1.24
C ALA A 113 -0.96 8.84 1.12
N SER A 114 -0.16 7.79 0.99
CA SER A 114 1.30 7.86 0.82
C SER A 114 1.75 7.48 -0.59
N ASN A 115 1.26 6.40 -1.13
CA ASN A 115 1.63 5.86 -2.43
C ASN A 115 0.53 4.96 -2.98
N THR A 116 0.60 4.60 -4.26
CA THR A 116 -0.22 3.52 -4.79
C THR A 116 0.18 2.19 -4.14
N ASP A 117 -0.73 1.23 -4.11
CA ASP A 117 -0.49 -0.13 -3.57
C ASP A 117 -1.06 -1.17 -4.56
N ASP A 118 -0.95 -0.91 -5.83
CA ASP A 118 -1.53 -1.76 -6.87
C ASP A 118 -0.49 -2.39 -7.81
N GLY A 119 0.69 -1.81 -7.95
CA GLY A 119 1.75 -2.32 -8.80
C GLY A 119 2.36 -3.65 -8.33
N THR A 120 2.21 -3.97 -7.05
CA THR A 120 2.73 -5.22 -6.49
C THR A 120 1.76 -6.39 -6.57
N GLN A 121 0.46 -6.15 -6.84
CA GLN A 121 -0.58 -7.18 -6.96
C GLN A 121 -0.67 -7.68 -8.39
N VAL A 122 -0.24 -8.94 -8.61
CA VAL A 122 -0.15 -9.53 -9.94
C VAL A 122 -0.74 -10.93 -9.97
N VAL A 123 -1.48 -11.21 -11.02
CA VAL A 123 -2.04 -12.54 -11.34
C VAL A 123 -1.11 -13.24 -12.31
N PHE A 124 -0.63 -14.42 -11.92
CA PHE A 124 0.25 -15.24 -12.74
C PHE A 124 -0.39 -16.55 -13.17
N THR A 125 -0.01 -17.01 -14.36
CA THR A 125 -0.27 -18.37 -14.83
C THR A 125 0.96 -18.92 -15.52
N ARG A 126 0.97 -20.24 -15.81
CA ARG A 126 2.05 -20.88 -16.56
C ARG A 126 1.95 -20.55 -18.03
N ASN A 127 3.09 -20.45 -18.72
CA ASN A 127 3.15 -20.05 -20.13
C ASN A 127 2.39 -21.00 -21.08
N ASP A 128 2.23 -22.27 -20.72
CA ASP A 128 1.53 -23.29 -21.48
C ASP A 128 0.02 -23.37 -21.17
N SER A 129 -0.51 -22.45 -20.35
CA SER A 129 -1.92 -22.41 -20.00
C SER A 129 -2.80 -21.98 -21.17
N ASP A 130 -4.07 -22.42 -21.15
CA ASP A 130 -5.11 -21.98 -22.09
C ASP A 130 -5.46 -20.49 -21.91
N ILE A 131 -5.23 -19.92 -20.73
CA ILE A 131 -5.39 -18.48 -20.45
C ILE A 131 -4.40 -17.68 -21.31
N VAL A 132 -3.11 -18.06 -21.30
CA VAL A 132 -2.08 -17.42 -22.15
C VAL A 132 -2.37 -17.67 -23.62
N ALA A 133 -2.76 -18.90 -23.97
CA ALA A 133 -3.07 -19.28 -25.35
C ALA A 133 -4.28 -18.50 -25.94
N ALA A 134 -5.23 -18.05 -25.13
CA ALA A 134 -6.34 -17.23 -25.53
C ALA A 134 -5.91 -15.81 -25.96
N GLY A 135 -4.71 -15.37 -25.56
CA GLY A 135 -4.19 -14.03 -25.85
C GLY A 135 -4.86 -12.93 -25.03
N THR A 136 -4.74 -11.71 -25.52
CA THR A 136 -5.21 -10.48 -24.87
C THR A 136 -6.36 -9.84 -25.65
N GLY A 137 -6.92 -8.69 -25.16
CA GLY A 137 -7.95 -7.92 -25.86
C GLY A 137 -9.39 -8.38 -25.62
N ASN A 138 -9.64 -9.20 -24.59
CA ASN A 138 -10.98 -9.70 -24.27
C ASN A 138 -11.54 -9.16 -22.95
N ASN A 139 -10.79 -8.31 -22.25
CA ASN A 139 -11.16 -7.75 -20.95
C ASN A 139 -11.59 -6.29 -21.08
N SER A 140 -12.65 -5.89 -20.37
CA SER A 140 -13.19 -4.53 -20.48
C SER A 140 -12.36 -3.46 -19.77
N TYR A 141 -11.48 -3.84 -18.84
CA TYR A 141 -10.59 -2.91 -18.15
C TYR A 141 -9.35 -2.58 -18.99
N SER A 142 -8.71 -3.60 -19.60
CA SER A 142 -7.50 -3.39 -20.39
C SER A 142 -7.34 -4.45 -21.48
N ASP A 143 -6.91 -4.00 -22.67
CA ASP A 143 -6.54 -4.87 -23.77
C ASP A 143 -5.26 -5.70 -23.51
N GLU A 144 -4.55 -5.45 -22.42
CA GLU A 144 -3.34 -6.18 -22.04
C GLU A 144 -3.60 -7.40 -21.15
N ILE A 145 -4.81 -7.54 -20.60
CA ILE A 145 -5.18 -8.66 -19.74
C ILE A 145 -5.40 -9.91 -20.59
N TYR A 146 -4.75 -11.02 -20.19
CA TYR A 146 -4.81 -12.30 -20.87
C TYR A 146 -6.04 -13.12 -20.51
N GLY A 147 -6.51 -13.91 -21.47
CA GLY A 147 -7.57 -14.87 -21.28
C GLY A 147 -8.91 -14.46 -21.91
N SER A 148 -9.93 -15.21 -21.55
CA SER A 148 -11.33 -14.97 -21.93
C SER A 148 -12.25 -15.53 -20.84
N ALA A 149 -13.54 -15.19 -20.88
CA ALA A 149 -14.52 -15.77 -19.96
C ALA A 149 -14.47 -17.30 -19.93
N ASP A 150 -14.32 -17.94 -21.10
CA ASP A 150 -14.32 -19.40 -21.20
C ASP A 150 -13.06 -20.04 -20.61
N THR A 151 -11.89 -19.38 -20.72
CA THR A 151 -10.62 -19.93 -20.20
C THR A 151 -10.46 -19.71 -18.72
N TRP A 152 -11.16 -18.77 -18.11
CA TRP A 152 -11.13 -18.56 -16.64
C TRP A 152 -12.12 -19.44 -15.88
N LYS A 153 -13.25 -19.84 -16.49
CA LYS A 153 -14.27 -20.66 -15.81
C LYS A 153 -13.72 -21.99 -15.30
N GLY A 154 -13.99 -22.25 -14.02
CA GLY A 154 -13.60 -23.49 -13.33
C GLY A 154 -12.10 -23.58 -13.02
N LYS A 155 -11.31 -22.54 -13.21
CA LYS A 155 -9.89 -22.51 -12.84
C LYS A 155 -9.73 -22.50 -11.33
N SER A 156 -8.71 -23.21 -10.86
CA SER A 156 -8.26 -23.16 -9.46
C SER A 156 -7.23 -22.04 -9.28
N VAL A 157 -7.48 -21.13 -8.33
CA VAL A 157 -6.70 -19.92 -8.12
C VAL A 157 -6.22 -19.85 -6.69
N LEU A 158 -4.89 -19.85 -6.53
CA LEU A 158 -4.23 -19.71 -5.24
C LEU A 158 -4.20 -18.22 -4.87
N CYS A 159 -4.89 -17.84 -3.79
CA CYS A 159 -5.07 -16.43 -3.44
C CYS A 159 -5.24 -16.25 -1.94
N ASN A 160 -4.75 -15.13 -1.42
CA ASN A 160 -5.08 -14.71 -0.07
C ASN A 160 -6.48 -14.09 -0.06
N THR A 161 -7.45 -14.83 0.46
CA THR A 161 -8.84 -14.37 0.54
C THR A 161 -9.02 -13.29 1.60
N GLY A 162 -9.93 -12.36 1.36
CA GLY A 162 -10.15 -11.21 2.24
C GLY A 162 -9.04 -10.15 2.16
N SER A 163 -8.33 -10.07 1.04
CA SER A 163 -7.20 -9.17 0.87
C SER A 163 -7.25 -8.45 -0.49
N VAL A 164 -6.36 -7.49 -0.66
CA VAL A 164 -6.18 -6.73 -1.91
C VAL A 164 -5.86 -7.62 -3.12
N THR A 165 -5.21 -8.77 -2.92
CA THR A 165 -4.96 -9.73 -4.00
C THR A 165 -6.27 -10.35 -4.52
N GLN A 166 -7.21 -10.68 -3.63
CA GLN A 166 -8.54 -11.12 -4.05
C GLN A 166 -9.27 -10.00 -4.80
N TYR A 167 -9.20 -8.77 -4.32
CA TYR A 167 -9.82 -7.62 -4.96
C TYR A 167 -9.37 -7.45 -6.42
N VAL A 168 -8.05 -7.40 -6.65
CA VAL A 168 -7.48 -7.28 -8.00
C VAL A 168 -7.93 -8.44 -8.90
N PHE A 169 -7.95 -9.66 -8.38
CA PHE A 169 -8.36 -10.81 -9.16
C PHE A 169 -9.86 -10.82 -9.48
N VAL A 170 -10.72 -10.44 -8.54
CA VAL A 170 -12.16 -10.33 -8.80
C VAL A 170 -12.45 -9.24 -9.83
N LYS A 171 -11.79 -8.07 -9.76
CA LYS A 171 -11.87 -7.06 -10.82
C LYS A 171 -11.42 -7.62 -12.18
N THR A 172 -10.35 -8.43 -12.21
CA THR A 172 -9.92 -9.12 -13.43
C THR A 172 -11.06 -9.99 -14.01
N LEU A 173 -11.75 -10.76 -13.15
CA LEU A 173 -12.89 -11.59 -13.57
C LEU A 173 -14.08 -10.76 -14.05
N GLU A 174 -14.41 -9.68 -13.35
CA GLU A 174 -15.48 -8.76 -13.72
C GLU A 174 -15.28 -8.18 -15.12
N GLY A 175 -14.04 -7.85 -15.49
CA GLY A 175 -13.70 -7.39 -16.84
C GLY A 175 -13.98 -8.42 -17.94
N PHE A 176 -14.13 -9.71 -17.61
CA PHE A 176 -14.60 -10.77 -18.49
C PHE A 176 -16.12 -11.06 -18.34
N GLY A 177 -16.83 -10.31 -17.49
CA GLY A 177 -18.23 -10.59 -17.15
C GLY A 177 -18.42 -11.83 -16.26
N LEU A 178 -17.40 -12.21 -15.51
CA LEU A 178 -17.39 -13.31 -14.57
C LEU A 178 -17.47 -12.78 -13.13
N THR A 179 -17.78 -13.69 -12.21
CA THR A 179 -17.77 -13.45 -10.76
C THR A 179 -16.81 -14.41 -10.08
N GLN A 180 -16.52 -14.19 -8.81
CA GLN A 180 -15.70 -15.10 -8.03
C GLN A 180 -16.28 -16.53 -7.93
N SER A 181 -17.57 -16.73 -8.13
CA SER A 181 -18.20 -18.06 -8.15
C SER A 181 -17.93 -18.87 -9.43
N ASP A 182 -17.39 -18.24 -10.46
CA ASP A 182 -17.02 -18.91 -11.71
C ASP A 182 -15.65 -19.61 -11.65
N VAL A 183 -14.89 -19.41 -10.55
CA VAL A 183 -13.57 -20.00 -10.30
C VAL A 183 -13.54 -20.71 -8.94
N GLU A 184 -12.52 -21.55 -8.72
CA GLU A 184 -12.26 -22.18 -7.43
C GLU A 184 -11.14 -21.44 -6.69
N PHE A 185 -11.47 -20.69 -5.63
CA PHE A 185 -10.47 -20.08 -4.77
C PHE A 185 -9.88 -21.09 -3.81
N ILE A 186 -8.55 -21.21 -3.82
CA ILE A 186 -7.77 -21.96 -2.84
C ILE A 186 -7.08 -20.96 -1.93
N ALA A 187 -7.67 -20.77 -0.73
CA ALA A 187 -7.23 -19.77 0.23
C ALA A 187 -5.87 -20.12 0.84
N MET A 188 -4.87 -19.24 0.68
CA MET A 188 -3.57 -19.37 1.32
C MET A 188 -2.85 -18.02 1.35
N ASP A 189 -1.89 -17.87 2.26
CA ASP A 189 -1.06 -16.66 2.31
C ASP A 189 -0.14 -16.56 1.08
N PRO A 190 0.36 -15.35 0.73
CA PRO A 190 1.12 -15.14 -0.49
C PRO A 190 2.40 -15.98 -0.62
N ALA A 191 3.12 -16.24 0.48
CA ALA A 191 4.34 -17.03 0.45
C ALA A 191 4.05 -18.53 0.20
N THR A 192 2.97 -19.03 0.79
CA THR A 192 2.45 -20.39 0.54
C THR A 192 1.92 -20.50 -0.88
N ALA A 193 1.16 -19.50 -1.38
CA ALA A 193 0.65 -19.48 -2.75
C ALA A 193 1.79 -19.53 -3.79
N TYR A 194 2.83 -18.73 -3.59
CA TYR A 194 4.02 -18.78 -4.43
C TYR A 194 4.63 -20.19 -4.47
N SER A 195 4.88 -20.78 -3.29
CA SER A 195 5.55 -22.08 -3.18
C SER A 195 4.71 -23.21 -3.78
N ALA A 196 3.40 -23.21 -3.54
CA ALA A 196 2.46 -24.19 -4.09
C ALA A 196 2.36 -24.06 -5.62
N PHE A 197 2.28 -22.82 -6.15
CA PHE A 197 2.22 -22.60 -7.58
C PHE A 197 3.48 -23.04 -8.31
N VAL A 198 4.66 -22.75 -7.75
CA VAL A 198 5.95 -23.25 -8.27
C VAL A 198 6.03 -24.77 -8.22
N ALA A 199 5.42 -25.41 -7.21
CA ALA A 199 5.33 -26.88 -7.11
C ALA A 199 4.32 -27.52 -8.10
N GLY A 200 3.55 -26.69 -8.84
CA GLY A 200 2.62 -27.18 -9.87
C GLY A 200 1.16 -27.19 -9.43
N GLU A 201 0.81 -26.67 -8.26
CA GLU A 201 -0.57 -26.55 -7.78
C GLU A 201 -1.29 -25.35 -8.41
N GLY A 202 -2.61 -25.41 -8.50
CA GLY A 202 -3.47 -24.38 -9.05
C GLY A 202 -3.25 -24.10 -10.55
N ASP A 203 -4.19 -23.45 -11.20
CA ASP A 203 -4.09 -22.99 -12.58
C ASP A 203 -3.49 -21.57 -12.65
N ALA A 204 -3.78 -20.75 -11.63
CA ALA A 204 -3.25 -19.41 -11.47
C ALA A 204 -2.92 -19.13 -10.00
N CYS A 205 -2.11 -18.10 -9.74
CA CYS A 205 -1.89 -17.57 -8.42
C CYS A 205 -1.92 -16.05 -8.44
N VAL A 206 -2.36 -15.45 -7.34
CA VAL A 206 -2.32 -14.01 -7.13
C VAL A 206 -1.33 -13.70 -6.03
N LEU A 207 -0.31 -12.96 -6.38
CA LEU A 207 0.80 -12.64 -5.49
C LEU A 207 0.84 -11.14 -5.20
N THR A 208 1.53 -10.79 -4.12
CA THR A 208 1.81 -9.41 -3.72
C THR A 208 3.20 -9.31 -3.10
N GLY A 209 3.78 -8.11 -3.16
CA GLY A 209 5.01 -7.75 -2.47
C GLY A 209 6.29 -8.34 -3.05
N ALA A 210 7.39 -7.97 -2.42
CA ALA A 210 8.74 -8.26 -2.87
C ALA A 210 9.04 -9.76 -3.05
N GLY A 211 8.64 -10.58 -2.08
CA GLY A 211 9.05 -11.98 -1.99
C GLY A 211 8.35 -12.95 -2.95
N GLY A 212 7.24 -12.56 -3.56
CA GLY A 212 6.46 -13.42 -4.44
C GLY A 212 6.35 -12.91 -5.87
N THR A 213 5.77 -11.72 -6.04
CA THR A 213 5.48 -11.13 -7.34
C THR A 213 6.75 -10.94 -8.19
N PHE A 214 7.71 -10.20 -7.68
CA PHE A 214 8.90 -9.83 -8.46
C PHE A 214 9.82 -11.02 -8.68
N ARG A 215 9.91 -11.94 -7.71
CA ARG A 215 10.63 -13.21 -7.90
C ARG A 215 10.03 -14.05 -9.04
N MET A 216 8.70 -14.07 -9.19
CA MET A 216 8.07 -14.78 -10.30
C MET A 216 8.31 -14.07 -11.64
N MET A 217 8.38 -12.73 -11.65
CA MET A 217 8.68 -11.94 -12.85
C MET A 217 10.08 -12.19 -13.41
N THR A 218 11.03 -12.63 -12.58
CA THR A 218 12.39 -13.02 -13.07
C THR A 218 12.42 -14.36 -13.82
N GLU A 219 11.29 -15.08 -13.89
CA GLU A 219 11.17 -16.35 -14.61
C GLU A 219 10.18 -16.27 -15.81
N PRO A 220 10.35 -15.32 -16.75
CA PRO A 220 9.39 -15.10 -17.85
C PRO A 220 9.29 -16.28 -18.82
N ASP A 221 10.27 -17.18 -18.82
CA ASP A 221 10.24 -18.41 -19.61
C ASP A 221 9.25 -19.47 -19.06
N LYS A 222 8.79 -19.30 -17.81
CA LYS A 222 7.88 -20.24 -17.14
C LYS A 222 6.50 -19.65 -16.85
N TYR A 223 6.46 -18.38 -16.49
CA TYR A 223 5.27 -17.71 -15.96
C TYR A 223 4.97 -16.43 -16.72
N THR A 224 3.68 -16.18 -16.93
CA THR A 224 3.15 -14.95 -17.53
C THR A 224 2.34 -14.20 -16.47
N ALA A 225 2.64 -12.92 -16.30
CA ALA A 225 1.77 -11.98 -15.61
C ALA A 225 0.56 -11.72 -16.52
N VAL A 226 -0.61 -12.19 -16.13
CA VAL A 226 -1.82 -12.16 -16.98
C VAL A 226 -2.76 -11.02 -16.61
N SER A 227 -2.62 -10.45 -15.43
CA SER A 227 -3.33 -9.27 -14.95
C SER A 227 -2.58 -8.66 -13.76
N SER A 228 -2.89 -7.41 -13.43
CA SER A 228 -2.32 -6.70 -12.29
C SER A 228 -3.25 -5.60 -11.81
N GLY A 229 -2.98 -5.04 -10.62
CA GLY A 229 -3.73 -3.93 -10.05
C GLY A 229 -3.88 -2.74 -10.99
N PRO A 230 -2.80 -2.21 -11.61
CA PRO A 230 -2.90 -1.12 -12.58
C PRO A 230 -3.77 -1.45 -13.80
N LEU A 231 -3.70 -2.69 -14.31
CA LEU A 231 -4.47 -3.10 -15.50
C LEU A 231 -5.98 -3.16 -15.26
N VAL A 232 -6.41 -3.32 -14.01
CA VAL A 232 -7.83 -3.32 -13.63
C VAL A 232 -8.29 -2.02 -12.99
N ASP A 233 -7.44 -0.98 -13.02
CA ASP A 233 -7.73 0.31 -12.37
C ASP A 233 -8.22 0.11 -10.93
N SER A 234 -7.41 -0.60 -10.15
CA SER A 234 -7.81 -1.03 -8.81
C SER A 234 -7.93 0.14 -7.83
N GLY A 235 -7.16 1.21 -8.03
CA GLY A 235 -7.13 2.38 -7.17
C GLY A 235 -6.62 2.10 -5.76
N LEU A 236 -5.92 0.98 -5.54
CA LEU A 236 -5.38 0.64 -4.22
C LEU A 236 -4.29 1.62 -3.80
N MET A 237 -4.34 2.05 -2.55
CA MET A 237 -3.38 2.98 -1.96
C MET A 237 -2.96 2.55 -0.56
N CYS A 238 -1.74 2.90 -0.20
CA CYS A 238 -1.27 2.91 1.17
C CYS A 238 -1.61 4.24 1.84
N HIS A 239 -1.83 4.19 3.15
CA HIS A 239 -2.26 5.35 3.92
C HIS A 239 -1.45 5.50 5.20
N PHE A 240 -1.33 6.76 5.64
CA PHE A 240 -0.93 7.06 7.01
C PHE A 240 -2.12 6.88 7.94
N VAL A 241 -1.89 6.20 9.04
CA VAL A 241 -2.86 6.01 10.11
C VAL A 241 -2.25 6.39 11.45
N ALA A 242 -3.04 6.97 12.33
CA ALA A 242 -2.63 7.36 13.67
C ALA A 242 -3.43 6.60 14.72
N ASN A 243 -2.78 6.32 15.86
CA ASN A 243 -3.46 5.96 17.08
C ASN A 243 -4.34 7.14 17.52
N LYS A 244 -5.60 6.89 17.81
CA LYS A 244 -6.59 7.88 18.25
C LYS A 244 -6.12 8.69 19.47
N ASN A 245 -5.49 8.02 20.46
CA ASN A 245 -5.04 8.67 21.68
C ASN A 245 -3.83 9.57 21.40
N SER A 246 -2.88 9.09 20.60
CA SER A 246 -1.72 9.87 20.17
C SER A 246 -2.12 11.03 19.27
N TYR A 247 -3.10 10.86 18.38
CA TYR A 247 -3.65 11.95 17.57
C TYR A 247 -4.31 13.04 18.40
N ALA A 248 -4.96 12.68 19.52
CA ALA A 248 -5.58 13.63 20.45
C ALA A 248 -4.58 14.33 21.39
N ASP A 249 -3.36 13.82 21.51
CA ASP A 249 -2.29 14.42 22.30
C ASP A 249 -1.60 15.54 21.51
N PRO A 250 -1.57 16.79 22.01
CA PRO A 250 -1.00 17.91 21.25
C PRO A 250 0.49 17.78 20.94
N GLU A 251 1.28 17.14 21.80
CA GLU A 251 2.72 16.94 21.57
C GLU A 251 2.96 15.88 20.50
N LYS A 252 2.26 14.75 20.59
CA LYS A 252 2.30 13.69 19.57
C LYS A 252 1.78 14.17 18.22
N TYR A 253 0.72 14.99 18.21
CA TYR A 253 0.18 15.58 16.99
C TYR A 253 1.19 16.48 16.28
N GLU A 254 1.93 17.34 17.02
CA GLU A 254 3.01 18.13 16.42
C GLU A 254 4.16 17.25 15.92
N ALA A 255 4.52 16.20 16.66
CA ALA A 255 5.50 15.21 16.22
C ALA A 255 5.11 14.50 14.93
N MET A 256 3.83 14.12 14.79
CA MET A 256 3.29 13.50 13.55
C MET A 256 3.42 14.43 12.35
N LYS A 257 3.19 15.75 12.51
CA LYS A 257 3.40 16.71 11.42
C LYS A 257 4.85 16.77 10.96
N VAL A 258 5.79 16.74 11.93
CA VAL A 258 7.22 16.68 11.62
C VAL A 258 7.55 15.40 10.89
N PHE A 259 7.06 14.24 11.39
CA PHE A 259 7.25 12.95 10.74
C PHE A 259 6.75 12.94 9.29
N MET A 260 5.52 13.35 9.05
CA MET A 260 4.93 13.37 7.70
C MET A 260 5.71 14.29 6.76
N LYS A 261 6.14 15.46 7.23
CA LYS A 261 6.96 16.38 6.43
C LYS A 261 8.27 15.73 5.97
N GLU A 262 8.99 15.06 6.87
CA GLU A 262 10.25 14.42 6.53
C GLU A 262 10.03 13.12 5.71
N TYR A 263 8.90 12.45 5.88
CA TYR A 263 8.49 11.34 5.03
C TYR A 263 8.29 11.81 3.57
N PHE A 264 7.54 12.88 3.33
CA PHE A 264 7.35 13.44 1.98
C PHE A 264 8.67 13.97 1.40
N ARG A 265 9.56 14.56 2.22
CA ARG A 265 10.92 14.92 1.80
C ARG A 265 11.71 13.69 1.30
N ALA A 266 11.60 12.57 1.99
CA ALA A 266 12.26 11.33 1.58
C ALA A 266 11.65 10.75 0.29
N MET A 267 10.34 10.89 0.08
CA MET A 267 9.69 10.48 -1.18
C MET A 267 10.19 11.31 -2.37
N ASP A 268 10.36 12.62 -2.20
CA ASP A 268 10.96 13.48 -3.23
C ASP A 268 12.41 13.05 -3.50
N TRP A 269 13.17 12.76 -2.45
CA TRP A 269 14.54 12.27 -2.58
C TRP A 269 14.62 10.93 -3.34
N ILE A 270 13.71 9.98 -3.11
CA ILE A 270 13.63 8.71 -3.85
C ILE A 270 13.44 8.96 -5.34
N LYS A 271 12.57 9.90 -5.71
CA LYS A 271 12.34 10.28 -7.12
C LYS A 271 13.57 10.90 -7.78
N GLU A 272 14.34 11.68 -7.02
CA GLU A 272 15.55 12.36 -7.50
C GLU A 272 16.78 11.45 -7.54
N ASN A 273 16.79 10.36 -6.74
CA ASN A 273 17.95 9.47 -6.57
C ASN A 273 17.56 7.99 -6.77
N PRO A 274 17.00 7.60 -7.93
CA PRO A 274 16.43 6.28 -8.12
C PRO A 274 17.43 5.12 -7.92
N ASP A 275 18.68 5.27 -8.37
CA ASP A 275 19.68 4.22 -8.21
C ASP A 275 20.04 4.01 -6.72
N GLN A 276 20.18 5.08 -5.94
CA GLN A 276 20.46 4.99 -4.52
C GLN A 276 19.24 4.52 -3.72
N ALA A 277 18.03 4.83 -4.16
CA ALA A 277 16.81 4.29 -3.58
C ALA A 277 16.73 2.76 -3.73
N VAL A 278 17.22 2.20 -4.85
CA VAL A 278 17.36 0.75 -5.03
C VAL A 278 18.36 0.17 -4.03
N GLU A 279 19.54 0.81 -3.83
CA GLU A 279 20.52 0.36 -2.83
C GLU A 279 19.92 0.37 -1.40
N TYR A 280 19.21 1.42 -1.02
CA TYR A 280 18.53 1.50 0.27
C TYR A 280 17.40 0.48 0.41
N CYS A 281 16.64 0.25 -0.65
CA CYS A 281 15.60 -0.78 -0.66
C CYS A 281 16.19 -2.20 -0.50
N MET A 282 17.33 -2.49 -1.14
CA MET A 282 18.05 -3.76 -0.94
C MET A 282 18.48 -3.93 0.52
N ALA A 283 19.11 -2.90 1.10
CA ALA A 283 19.54 -2.94 2.51
C ALA A 283 18.35 -3.13 3.47
N MET A 284 17.27 -2.37 3.27
CA MET A 284 16.03 -2.50 4.02
C MET A 284 15.44 -3.92 3.96
N ASN A 285 15.42 -4.50 2.75
CA ASN A 285 14.89 -5.86 2.57
C ASN A 285 15.80 -6.93 3.18
N ASP A 286 17.12 -6.76 3.11
CA ASP A 286 18.09 -7.65 3.77
C ASP A 286 17.89 -7.67 5.29
N GLU A 287 17.70 -6.50 5.91
CA GLU A 287 17.41 -6.37 7.34
C GLU A 287 16.09 -7.04 7.74
N ASN A 288 15.10 -7.05 6.83
CA ASN A 288 13.80 -7.70 7.03
C ASN A 288 13.76 -9.17 6.58
N GLY A 289 14.89 -9.74 6.15
CA GLY A 289 14.99 -11.16 5.73
C GLY A 289 14.34 -11.46 4.39
N SER A 290 14.16 -10.46 3.53
CA SER A 290 13.53 -10.55 2.21
C SER A 290 14.49 -10.12 1.09
N SER A 291 15.74 -10.61 1.12
CA SER A 291 16.79 -10.25 0.16
C SER A 291 16.35 -10.45 -1.29
N MET A 292 16.62 -9.45 -2.11
CA MET A 292 16.40 -9.45 -3.56
C MET A 292 17.69 -9.01 -4.27
N ASP A 293 17.88 -9.44 -5.51
CA ASP A 293 18.93 -8.89 -6.37
C ASP A 293 18.56 -7.48 -6.86
N GLU A 294 19.55 -6.77 -7.43
CA GLU A 294 19.39 -5.38 -7.88
C GLU A 294 18.30 -5.23 -8.95
N GLU A 295 18.22 -6.17 -9.92
CA GLU A 295 17.23 -6.12 -11.00
C GLU A 295 15.82 -6.26 -10.45
N THR A 296 15.61 -7.24 -9.56
CA THR A 296 14.34 -7.48 -8.87
C THR A 296 13.95 -6.29 -7.97
N THR A 297 14.92 -5.73 -7.25
CA THR A 297 14.66 -4.57 -6.37
C THR A 297 14.29 -3.33 -7.17
N LYS A 298 14.92 -3.11 -8.33
CA LYS A 298 14.57 -2.01 -9.21
C LYS A 298 13.13 -2.12 -9.70
N MET A 299 12.70 -3.29 -10.17
CA MET A 299 11.30 -3.52 -10.54
C MET A 299 10.35 -3.27 -9.36
N TYR A 300 10.76 -3.65 -8.14
CA TYR A 300 9.97 -3.44 -6.95
C TYR A 300 9.81 -1.95 -6.61
N VAL A 301 10.88 -1.18 -6.61
CA VAL A 301 10.85 0.26 -6.32
C VAL A 301 10.01 1.03 -7.35
N GLU A 302 10.02 0.59 -8.60
CA GLU A 302 9.26 1.18 -9.71
C GLU A 302 7.79 0.74 -9.77
N ALA A 303 7.37 -0.23 -8.94
CA ALA A 303 6.03 -0.81 -9.00
C ALA A 303 4.94 0.14 -8.52
N ASP A 304 5.21 0.92 -7.48
CA ASP A 304 4.26 1.85 -6.90
C ASP A 304 4.70 3.30 -7.14
N THR A 305 3.72 4.21 -7.19
CA THR A 305 3.97 5.64 -7.33
C THR A 305 3.79 6.34 -5.99
N TYR A 306 4.82 7.01 -5.52
CA TYR A 306 4.73 7.90 -4.37
C TYR A 306 4.04 9.21 -4.72
N PHE A 307 3.06 9.61 -3.91
CA PHE A 307 2.39 10.89 -4.07
C PHE A 307 3.29 12.02 -3.58
N THR A 308 3.15 13.18 -4.17
CA THR A 308 3.65 14.42 -3.57
C THR A 308 2.71 14.86 -2.44
N LEU A 309 3.19 15.73 -1.55
CA LEU A 309 2.32 16.32 -0.52
C LEU A 309 1.10 17.01 -1.12
N ASP A 310 1.28 17.75 -2.22
CA ASP A 310 0.19 18.46 -2.91
C ASP A 310 -0.85 17.48 -3.48
N GLU A 311 -0.43 16.35 -4.06
CA GLU A 311 -1.33 15.30 -4.55
C GLU A 311 -2.10 14.64 -3.40
N ALA A 312 -1.41 14.28 -2.31
CA ALA A 312 -2.04 13.70 -1.14
C ALA A 312 -3.07 14.64 -0.50
N VAL A 313 -2.75 15.94 -0.39
CA VAL A 313 -3.67 16.97 0.08
C VAL A 313 -4.85 17.13 -0.89
N ALA A 314 -4.59 17.18 -2.19
CA ALA A 314 -5.64 17.33 -3.21
C ALA A 314 -6.66 16.19 -3.14
N MET A 315 -6.23 14.94 -2.99
CA MET A 315 -7.15 13.80 -2.84
C MET A 315 -8.05 13.89 -1.60
N MET A 316 -7.59 14.55 -0.55
CA MET A 316 -8.39 14.78 0.68
C MET A 316 -9.36 15.98 0.56
N GLU A 317 -8.99 17.00 -0.22
CA GLU A 317 -9.76 18.25 -0.34
C GLU A 317 -10.72 18.24 -1.53
N ASN A 318 -10.32 17.64 -2.66
CA ASN A 318 -11.15 17.56 -3.83
C ASN A 318 -12.33 16.63 -3.61
N LYS A 319 -13.49 17.02 -4.08
CA LYS A 319 -14.66 16.15 -4.08
C LYS A 319 -14.62 15.23 -5.27
N ALA A 320 -14.92 13.95 -5.02
CA ALA A 320 -15.10 12.98 -6.09
C ALA A 320 -16.25 13.38 -7.01
N GLU A 321 -16.12 13.08 -8.30
CA GLU A 321 -17.12 13.44 -9.32
C GLU A 321 -18.51 12.91 -8.94
N GLY A 322 -19.48 13.79 -8.84
CA GLY A 322 -20.86 13.46 -8.48
C GLY A 322 -21.10 13.07 -7.01
N SER A 323 -20.14 13.34 -6.13
CA SER A 323 -20.18 12.99 -4.71
C SER A 323 -20.01 14.21 -3.79
N ASP A 324 -20.40 14.06 -2.53
CA ASP A 324 -20.17 15.04 -1.47
C ASP A 324 -18.92 14.70 -0.62
N VAL A 325 -18.32 13.50 -0.79
CA VAL A 325 -17.10 13.08 -0.12
C VAL A 325 -15.85 13.36 -0.95
N SER A 326 -14.67 13.30 -0.34
CA SER A 326 -13.40 13.52 -1.05
C SER A 326 -13.07 12.37 -2.01
N GLU A 327 -12.13 12.60 -2.93
CA GLU A 327 -11.63 11.56 -3.83
C GLU A 327 -11.06 10.37 -3.05
N MET A 328 -10.32 10.63 -1.96
CA MET A 328 -9.77 9.60 -1.09
C MET A 328 -10.88 8.81 -0.37
N GLU A 329 -11.87 9.50 0.23
CA GLU A 329 -13.00 8.83 0.88
C GLU A 329 -13.80 7.98 -0.10
N LYS A 330 -14.05 8.49 -1.31
CA LYS A 330 -14.76 7.73 -2.34
C LYS A 330 -14.02 6.47 -2.75
N ASN A 331 -12.71 6.56 -2.93
CA ASN A 331 -11.88 5.41 -3.21
C ASN A 331 -11.95 4.35 -2.10
N MET A 332 -11.86 4.79 -0.84
CA MET A 332 -11.98 3.89 0.31
C MET A 332 -13.38 3.25 0.38
N GLU A 333 -14.45 4.01 0.13
CA GLU A 333 -15.83 3.49 0.09
C GLU A 333 -15.99 2.40 -0.98
N ASP A 334 -15.46 2.60 -2.19
CA ASP A 334 -15.56 1.65 -3.30
C ASP A 334 -14.84 0.33 -2.99
N VAL A 335 -13.67 0.41 -2.38
CA VAL A 335 -12.92 -0.78 -1.96
C VAL A 335 -13.61 -1.49 -0.77
N LEU A 336 -14.15 -0.73 0.21
CA LEU A 336 -14.87 -1.30 1.34
C LEU A 336 -16.16 -2.01 0.88
N GLU A 337 -16.90 -1.42 -0.06
CA GLU A 337 -18.11 -2.05 -0.62
C GLU A 337 -17.79 -3.42 -1.22
N PHE A 338 -16.67 -3.55 -1.94
CA PHE A 338 -16.21 -4.84 -2.43
C PHE A 338 -15.98 -5.85 -1.29
N PHE A 339 -15.29 -5.46 -0.22
CA PHE A 339 -15.04 -6.35 0.91
C PHE A 339 -16.32 -6.75 1.65
N ILE A 340 -17.32 -5.87 1.72
CA ILE A 340 -18.66 -6.17 2.24
C ILE A 340 -19.34 -7.22 1.34
N GLN A 341 -19.30 -7.05 0.02
CA GLN A 341 -19.87 -8.01 -0.93
C GLN A 341 -19.21 -9.39 -0.86
N CYS A 342 -17.91 -9.44 -0.53
CA CYS A 342 -17.19 -10.68 -0.28
C CYS A 342 -17.45 -11.30 1.10
N GLY A 343 -18.19 -10.61 1.98
CA GLY A 343 -18.50 -11.08 3.34
C GLY A 343 -17.38 -10.90 4.35
N ASN A 344 -16.41 -10.02 4.08
CA ASN A 344 -15.32 -9.71 5.01
C ASN A 344 -15.74 -8.69 6.07
N TYR A 345 -16.69 -7.82 5.75
CA TYR A 345 -17.28 -6.81 6.62
C TYR A 345 -18.80 -6.82 6.49
N GLU A 346 -19.52 -6.17 7.41
CA GLU A 346 -20.99 -6.13 7.41
C GLU A 346 -21.51 -4.80 6.84
N GLU A 347 -22.73 -4.78 6.27
CA GLU A 347 -23.39 -3.54 5.89
C GLU A 347 -23.60 -2.66 7.13
N GLY A 348 -22.92 -1.52 7.17
CA GLY A 348 -23.04 -0.52 8.24
C GLY A 348 -21.80 -0.40 9.14
N ASP A 349 -20.76 -1.15 8.82
CA ASP A 349 -19.41 -0.99 9.41
C ASP A 349 -18.77 0.37 9.06
#